data_5f5ea57bd85a8ff85d6ec44b553b2b88
#
_entry.id   5f5ea57bd85a8ff85d6ec44b553b2b88
#
_cell.length_a   1.000
_cell.length_b   1.000
_cell.length_c   1.000
_cell.angle_alpha   90.00
_cell.angle_beta   90.00
_cell.angle_gamma   90.00
#
_symmetry.space_group_name_H-M   'P 1'
#
loop_
_entity.id
_entity.type
_entity.pdbx_description
1 polymer ?
#
loop_
_entity_poly.entity_id
_entity_poly.type
_entity_poly.pdbx_seq_one_letter_code
_entity_poly.pdbx_strand_id
1 'polypeptide(L)' 'MLNTQPNFTDADGFYESLIAAHQDLSTAQSQALNARLVLLLANHIGDNTVLQEALNAARAADTTNDSSASSKA' A
#
# COMPACT_ATOMS: atom_id res chain seq x y z
N MET A 1 -11.90 11.91 -5.60
CA MET A 1 -10.66 12.52 -5.16
C MET A 1 -10.07 11.75 -4.00
N LEU A 2 -8.76 11.59 -3.99
CA LEU A 2 -8.11 10.85 -2.93
C LEU A 2 -8.17 11.61 -1.61
N ASN A 3 -8.57 10.92 -0.56
CA ASN A 3 -8.58 11.49 0.79
C ASN A 3 -7.26 11.13 1.46
N THR A 4 -6.43 12.13 1.73
CA THR A 4 -5.13 11.93 2.38
C THR A 4 -5.16 12.21 3.86
N GLN A 5 -6.32 12.63 4.39
CA GLN A 5 -6.48 12.80 5.82
C GLN A 5 -6.66 11.45 6.50
N PRO A 6 -6.29 11.31 7.78
CA PRO A 6 -6.55 10.05 8.48
C PRO A 6 -8.04 9.74 8.42
N ASN A 7 -8.36 8.57 7.89
CA ASN A 7 -9.73 8.18 7.62
C ASN A 7 -10.08 6.82 8.21
N PHE A 8 -9.12 6.15 8.87
CA PHE A 8 -9.35 4.90 9.55
C PHE A 8 -9.82 5.14 10.96
N THR A 9 -10.79 4.34 11.42
CA THR A 9 -11.18 4.34 12.83
C THR A 9 -10.31 3.40 13.63
N ASP A 10 -9.63 2.45 12.98
CA ASP A 10 -8.80 1.46 13.66
C ASP A 10 -7.59 1.11 12.80
N ALA A 11 -6.71 2.09 12.62
CA ALA A 11 -5.53 1.92 11.79
C ALA A 11 -4.57 0.88 12.39
N ASP A 12 -4.42 0.88 13.71
CA ASP A 12 -3.52 -0.07 14.38
C ASP A 12 -4.01 -1.49 14.21
N GLY A 13 -5.33 -1.72 14.32
CA GLY A 13 -5.90 -3.04 14.13
C GLY A 13 -5.70 -3.55 12.71
N PHE A 14 -5.86 -2.67 11.73
CA PHE A 14 -5.60 -3.07 10.34
C PHE A 14 -4.13 -3.41 10.14
N TYR A 15 -3.23 -2.61 10.71
CA TYR A 15 -1.79 -2.85 10.57
C TYR A 15 -1.40 -4.20 11.17
N GLU A 16 -1.97 -4.54 12.34
CA GLU A 16 -1.73 -5.84 12.94
C GLU A 16 -2.21 -6.99 12.05
N SER A 17 -3.39 -6.80 11.44
CA SER A 17 -3.93 -7.80 10.53
C SER A 17 -3.03 -7.98 9.31
N LEU A 18 -2.49 -6.87 8.80
CA LEU A 18 -1.61 -6.91 7.65
C LEU A 18 -0.32 -7.69 7.98
N ILE A 19 0.26 -7.42 9.14
CA ILE A 19 1.45 -8.14 9.59
C ILE A 19 1.15 -9.62 9.74
N ALA A 20 0.01 -9.95 10.37
CA ALA A 20 -0.37 -11.34 10.57
C ALA A 20 -0.55 -12.07 9.25
N ALA A 21 -1.08 -11.40 8.24
CA ALA A 21 -1.29 -12.00 6.93
C ALA A 21 0.03 -12.37 6.25
N HIS A 22 1.12 -11.72 6.63
CA HIS A 22 2.44 -11.98 6.04
C HIS A 22 3.26 -13.00 6.82
N GLN A 23 2.78 -13.45 7.98
CA GLN A 23 3.57 -14.37 8.80
C GLN A 23 3.79 -15.70 8.09
N ASP A 24 5.00 -16.21 8.23
CA ASP A 24 5.41 -17.50 7.65
C ASP A 24 5.41 -17.53 6.13
N LEU A 25 5.31 -16.36 5.47
CA LEU A 25 5.40 -16.31 4.02
C LEU A 25 6.84 -15.99 3.60
N SER A 26 7.25 -16.56 2.47
CA SER A 26 8.50 -16.17 1.84
C SER A 26 8.36 -14.77 1.26
N THR A 27 9.49 -14.16 0.88
CA THR A 27 9.46 -12.85 0.24
C THR A 27 8.59 -12.87 -1.03
N ALA A 28 8.73 -13.91 -1.85
CA ALA A 28 7.93 -14.00 -3.07
C ALA A 28 6.44 -14.12 -2.76
N GLN A 29 6.10 -14.89 -1.71
CA GLN A 29 4.70 -15.03 -1.33
C GLN A 29 4.13 -13.74 -0.78
N SER A 30 4.93 -12.98 0.00
CA SER A 30 4.48 -11.70 0.53
C SER A 30 4.26 -10.70 -0.60
N GLN A 31 5.14 -10.69 -1.61
CA GLN A 31 4.96 -9.80 -2.76
C GLN A 31 3.69 -10.16 -3.52
N ALA A 32 3.42 -11.45 -3.69
CA ALA A 32 2.20 -11.89 -4.37
C ALA A 32 0.95 -11.50 -3.59
N LEU A 33 1.00 -11.62 -2.26
CA LEU A 33 -0.12 -11.21 -1.42
C LEU A 33 -0.39 -9.73 -1.57
N ASN A 34 0.66 -8.91 -1.52
CA ASN A 34 0.50 -7.47 -1.67
C ASN A 34 -0.05 -7.09 -3.03
N ALA A 35 0.40 -7.75 -4.10
CA ALA A 35 -0.10 -7.47 -5.44
C ALA A 35 -1.60 -7.78 -5.54
N ARG A 36 -2.03 -8.91 -4.98
CA ARG A 36 -3.45 -9.26 -4.98
C ARG A 36 -4.26 -8.29 -4.13
N LEU A 37 -3.71 -7.87 -2.98
CA LEU A 37 -4.40 -6.91 -2.11
C LEU A 37 -4.60 -5.59 -2.83
N VAL A 38 -3.59 -5.11 -3.53
CA VAL A 38 -3.70 -3.86 -4.29
C VAL A 38 -4.81 -3.97 -5.33
N LEU A 39 -4.90 -5.10 -6.04
CA LEU A 39 -5.94 -5.28 -7.05
C LEU A 39 -7.33 -5.34 -6.43
N LEU A 40 -7.45 -6.01 -5.29
CA LEU A 40 -8.75 -6.08 -4.60
C LEU A 40 -9.20 -4.71 -4.13
N LEU A 41 -8.28 -3.93 -3.55
CA LEU A 41 -8.60 -2.58 -3.09
C LEU A 41 -8.91 -1.66 -4.27
N ALA A 42 -8.15 -1.80 -5.36
CA ALA A 42 -8.40 -1.01 -6.56
C ALA A 42 -9.77 -1.30 -7.14
N ASN A 43 -10.16 -2.57 -7.15
CA ASN A 43 -11.49 -2.95 -7.63
C ASN A 43 -12.59 -2.36 -6.74
N HIS A 44 -12.36 -2.34 -5.44
CA HIS A 44 -13.32 -1.78 -4.49
C HIS A 44 -13.48 -0.28 -4.69
N ILE A 45 -12.37 0.44 -4.88
CA ILE A 45 -12.41 1.88 -5.13
C ILE A 45 -13.07 2.19 -6.46
N GLY A 46 -12.69 1.47 -7.51
CA GLY A 46 -13.35 1.54 -8.81
C GLY A 46 -13.13 2.82 -9.61
N ASP A 47 -12.28 3.73 -9.13
CA ASP A 47 -12.04 5.02 -9.77
C ASP A 47 -10.55 5.14 -10.08
N ASN A 48 -10.22 5.05 -11.38
CA ASN A 48 -8.82 5.06 -11.79
C ASN A 48 -8.12 6.39 -11.50
N THR A 49 -8.84 7.49 -11.52
CA THR A 49 -8.26 8.79 -11.18
C THR A 49 -7.78 8.80 -9.74
N VAL A 50 -8.60 8.29 -8.83
CA VAL A 50 -8.23 8.19 -7.41
C VAL A 50 -7.02 7.26 -7.25
N LEU A 51 -7.00 6.15 -7.99
CA LEU A 51 -5.90 5.20 -7.91
C LEU A 51 -4.60 5.81 -8.40
N GLN A 52 -4.64 6.62 -9.46
CA GLN A 52 -3.46 7.32 -9.93
C GLN A 52 -2.96 8.32 -8.89
N GLU A 53 -3.87 9.02 -8.24
CA GLU A 53 -3.51 9.95 -7.17
C GLU A 53 -2.82 9.21 -6.03
N ALA A 54 -3.34 8.04 -5.68
CA ALA A 54 -2.77 7.23 -4.61
C ALA A 54 -1.36 6.74 -4.97
N LEU A 55 -1.16 6.31 -6.21
CA LEU A 55 0.15 5.89 -6.66
C LEU A 55 1.16 7.03 -6.60
N ASN A 56 0.75 8.21 -7.02
CA ASN A 56 1.62 9.38 -6.98
C ASN A 56 1.97 9.76 -5.53
N ALA A 57 1.01 9.69 -4.63
CA ALA A 57 1.24 9.99 -3.23
C ALA A 57 2.21 8.98 -2.60
N ALA A 58 2.04 7.71 -2.91
CA ALA A 58 2.91 6.67 -2.38
C ALA A 58 4.34 6.85 -2.89
N ARG A 59 4.48 7.22 -4.16
CA ARG A 59 5.78 7.42 -4.75
C ARG A 59 6.48 8.66 -4.16
N ALA A 60 5.71 9.71 -3.89
CA ALA A 60 6.27 10.92 -3.29
C ALA A 60 6.80 10.64 -1.90
N ALA A 61 6.11 9.80 -1.12
CA ALA A 61 6.58 9.43 0.20
C ALA A 61 7.92 8.68 0.12
N ASP A 62 8.09 7.84 -0.89
CA ASP A 62 9.33 7.12 -1.07
C ASP A 62 10.49 8.05 -1.39
N THR A 63 10.24 9.08 -2.20
CA THR A 63 11.31 10.02 -2.55
C THR A 63 11.77 10.85 -1.36
N THR A 64 10.90 11.06 -0.37
CA THR A 64 11.34 11.79 0.82
C THR A 64 12.25 10.96 1.69
N ASN A 65 12.15 9.64 1.62
CA ASN A 65 13.03 8.77 2.34
C ASN A 65 14.35 8.59 1.66
N ASP A 66 14.41 8.60 0.47
CA ASP A 66 15.54 8.43 -0.30
C ASP A 66 16.38 7.22 -0.19
N SER A 67 16.46 7.17 -0.12
CA SER A 67 17.19 6.53 0.01
C SER A 67 17.30 5.50 -0.57
N SER A 68 17.14 5.66 -0.69
CA SER A 68 17.38 4.91 -1.11
C SER A 68 17.14 4.24 -1.83
N ALA A 69 16.86 4.59 -1.95
CA ALA A 69 16.71 4.05 -2.53
C ALA A 69 16.58 3.51 -3.18
N SER A 70 16.47 3.85 -3.21
CA SER A 70 16.42 3.35 -3.75
C SER A 70 16.38 2.70 -4.30
N SER A 71 16.44 2.87 -4.24
CA SER A 71 16.51 2.24 -4.72
C SER A 71 16.39 1.54 -5.27
N LYS A 72 16.44 1.48 -5.39
CA LYS A 72 16.40 0.84 -5.91
C LYS A 72 16.26 0.35 -6.47
N ALA A 73 16.24 0.55 -6.59
CA ALA A 73 16.10 0.19 -7.11
C ALA A 73 16.06 -0.11 -7.48
#